data_a2c4735ea32459148bceb5cc41f1bd0e
#
_entry.id   a2c4735ea32459148bceb5cc41f1bd0e
#
_cell.length_a   1.000
_cell.length_b   1.000
_cell.length_c   1.000
_cell.angle_alpha   90.00
_cell.angle_beta   90.00
_cell.angle_gamma   90.00
#
_symmetry.space_group_name_H-M   'P 1'
#
loop_
_entity.id
_entity.type
_entity.pdbx_description
1 polymer ?
#
loop_
_entity_poly.entity_id
_entity_poly.type
_entity_poly.pdbx_seq_one_letter_code
_entity_poly.pdbx_strand_id
1 'polypeptide(L)'
;SYRNDGVDIGSTIINNQINYYVGWIEDGEWMRYTIKPEEPGNYKMMVEIASYINGSSLSVEFDSGMNAGPINLPNTNGWSNGWRIVNIGNVAISDETSFKILADVGGFNIKNIIFEDLEVSSIPMDLKLNCYPNPTNSFVTIKWNSDFILLTDITIYDILGNILFLKQMVSGEGENSLNWHLKYMNHKMAPSGIYFVEVKTSNKTSVKKITYLK
;
A
#
# COMPACT_ATOMS: atom_id res chain seq x y z
N SER A 1 -11.05 23.81 7.12
CA SER A 1 -12.51 23.97 7.22
C SER A 1 -13.17 23.04 6.21
N TYR A 2 -14.10 22.26 6.68
CA TYR A 2 -14.92 21.40 5.81
C TYR A 2 -15.89 22.26 5.03
N ARG A 3 -16.18 21.90 3.77
CA ARG A 3 -17.32 22.46 3.05
C ARG A 3 -18.61 22.04 3.78
N ASN A 4 -19.71 22.83 3.57
CA ASN A 4 -21.02 22.50 4.16
C ASN A 4 -21.67 21.24 3.58
N ASP A 5 -21.09 20.64 2.55
CA ASP A 5 -21.55 19.43 1.86
C ASP A 5 -20.93 18.13 2.43
N GLY A 6 -20.00 18.26 3.38
CA GLY A 6 -19.39 17.12 4.08
C GLY A 6 -18.31 16.39 3.27
N VAL A 7 -17.59 15.51 3.96
CA VAL A 7 -16.66 14.55 3.33
C VAL A 7 -17.40 13.23 3.21
N ASP A 8 -17.52 12.72 2.00
CA ASP A 8 -18.13 11.43 1.76
C ASP A 8 -17.18 10.30 2.17
N ILE A 9 -17.58 9.55 3.21
CA ILE A 9 -16.82 8.41 3.70
C ILE A 9 -17.47 7.13 3.22
N GLY A 10 -16.76 6.39 2.38
CA GLY A 10 -17.14 5.05 1.97
C GLY A 10 -16.45 3.98 2.80
N SER A 11 -16.92 2.75 2.67
CA SER A 11 -16.28 1.59 3.27
C SER A 11 -16.12 0.45 2.28
N THR A 12 -15.10 -0.36 2.49
CA THR A 12 -14.85 -1.59 1.72
C THR A 12 -14.39 -2.69 2.67
N ILE A 13 -14.63 -3.94 2.32
CA ILE A 13 -14.18 -5.08 3.11
C ILE A 13 -12.91 -5.64 2.47
N ILE A 14 -11.80 -5.62 3.21
CA ILE A 14 -10.54 -6.20 2.82
C ILE A 14 -10.12 -7.19 3.92
N ASN A 15 -9.85 -8.44 3.57
CA ASN A 15 -9.48 -9.50 4.52
C ASN A 15 -10.45 -9.64 5.72
N ASN A 16 -11.75 -9.56 5.47
CA ASN A 16 -12.82 -9.58 6.48
C ASN A 16 -12.79 -8.41 7.48
N GLN A 17 -12.07 -7.33 7.18
CA GLN A 17 -12.06 -6.11 7.97
C GLN A 17 -12.69 -4.96 7.18
N ILE A 18 -13.47 -4.14 7.86
CA ILE A 18 -14.03 -2.92 7.29
C ILE A 18 -12.91 -1.89 7.21
N ASN A 19 -12.67 -1.39 6.02
CA ASN A 19 -11.75 -0.30 5.74
C ASN A 19 -12.54 0.90 5.25
N TYR A 20 -12.25 2.08 5.77
CA TYR A 20 -12.87 3.33 5.35
C TYR A 20 -11.98 4.06 4.36
N TYR A 21 -12.60 4.88 3.52
CA TYR A 21 -11.92 5.75 2.56
C TYR A 21 -12.70 7.04 2.36
N VAL A 22 -12.02 8.10 2.02
CA VAL A 22 -12.62 9.32 1.50
C VAL A 22 -12.92 9.10 0.03
N GLY A 23 -14.17 9.31 -0.38
CA GLY A 23 -14.64 9.05 -1.73
C GLY A 23 -15.40 10.23 -2.33
N TRP A 24 -15.86 10.02 -3.58
CA TRP A 24 -16.60 11.01 -4.36
C TRP A 24 -15.85 12.36 -4.48
N ILE A 25 -14.54 12.29 -4.54
CA ILE A 25 -13.68 13.48 -4.63
C ILE A 25 -13.82 14.10 -6.02
N GLU A 26 -14.27 15.36 -6.07
CA GLU A 26 -14.49 16.13 -7.29
C GLU A 26 -13.34 17.11 -7.57
N ASP A 27 -13.36 17.72 -8.76
CA ASP A 27 -12.35 18.71 -9.18
C ASP A 27 -12.31 19.91 -8.21
N GLY A 28 -11.12 20.27 -7.77
CA GLY A 28 -10.88 21.40 -6.88
C GLY A 28 -11.24 21.15 -5.41
N GLU A 29 -11.72 19.98 -5.05
CA GLU A 29 -11.91 19.62 -3.65
C GLU A 29 -10.58 19.41 -2.94
N TRP A 30 -10.58 19.65 -1.64
CA TRP A 30 -9.38 19.51 -0.85
C TRP A 30 -9.67 19.00 0.56
N MET A 31 -8.69 18.29 1.12
CA MET A 31 -8.71 17.77 2.48
C MET A 31 -7.47 18.26 3.20
N ARG A 32 -7.63 18.68 4.47
CA ARG A 32 -6.53 19.13 5.32
C ARG A 32 -6.32 18.16 6.46
N TYR A 33 -5.07 17.82 6.69
CA TYR A 33 -4.62 16.92 7.74
C TYR A 33 -3.54 17.60 8.58
N THR A 34 -3.48 17.24 9.85
CA THR A 34 -2.38 17.61 10.74
C THR A 34 -1.72 16.33 11.21
N ILE A 35 -0.40 16.28 11.13
CA ILE A 35 0.40 15.14 11.56
C ILE A 35 1.46 15.63 12.54
N LYS A 36 1.81 14.75 13.49
CA LYS A 36 2.94 14.92 14.38
C LYS A 36 3.78 13.65 14.28
N PRO A 37 5.03 13.73 13.81
CA PRO A 37 5.90 12.58 13.76
C PRO A 37 6.31 12.17 15.17
N GLU A 38 6.59 10.89 15.39
CA GLU A 38 7.19 10.42 16.64
C GLU A 38 8.62 10.94 16.80
N GLU A 39 9.36 10.97 15.69
CA GLU A 39 10.71 11.53 15.62
C GLU A 39 10.82 12.49 14.43
N PRO A 40 11.53 13.63 14.60
CA PRO A 40 11.87 14.49 13.47
C PRO A 40 12.69 13.72 12.43
N GLY A 41 12.34 13.83 11.15
CA GLY A 41 13.04 13.06 10.11
C GLY A 41 12.63 13.42 8.69
N ASN A 42 13.22 12.69 7.76
CA ASN A 42 12.85 12.71 6.36
C ASN A 42 11.92 11.54 6.06
N TYR A 43 10.74 11.84 5.59
CA TYR A 43 9.70 10.87 5.30
C TYR A 43 9.38 10.81 3.82
N LYS A 44 9.15 9.61 3.32
CA LYS A 44 8.52 9.41 2.03
C LYS A 44 7.01 9.43 2.21
N MET A 45 6.35 10.41 1.58
CA MET A 45 4.89 10.49 1.58
C MET A 45 4.31 9.70 0.42
N MET A 46 3.30 8.90 0.70
CA MET A 46 2.55 8.14 -0.28
C MET A 46 1.06 8.21 0.03
N VAL A 47 0.22 8.02 -0.99
CA VAL A 47 -1.23 7.89 -0.83
C VAL A 47 -1.71 6.59 -1.48
N GLU A 48 -2.65 5.91 -0.83
CA GLU A 48 -3.29 4.74 -1.40
C GLU A 48 -4.65 5.14 -1.97
N ILE A 49 -4.78 5.04 -3.28
CA ILE A 49 -5.92 5.52 -4.05
C ILE A 49 -6.62 4.40 -4.83
N ALA A 50 -7.88 4.65 -5.16
CA ALA A 50 -8.62 3.91 -6.18
C ALA A 50 -9.30 4.88 -7.13
N SER A 51 -9.25 4.60 -8.44
CA SER A 51 -9.90 5.39 -9.48
C SER A 51 -10.36 4.49 -10.63
N TYR A 52 -11.55 4.77 -11.16
CA TYR A 52 -12.07 4.06 -12.33
C TYR A 52 -11.91 4.87 -13.63
N ILE A 53 -11.41 6.10 -13.54
CA ILE A 53 -11.22 6.99 -14.68
C ILE A 53 -9.74 7.24 -14.95
N ASN A 54 -9.44 7.75 -16.15
CA ASN A 54 -8.12 8.23 -16.51
C ASN A 54 -8.05 9.74 -16.33
N GLY A 55 -6.87 10.26 -16.01
CA GLY A 55 -6.60 11.68 -15.97
C GLY A 55 -6.84 12.34 -14.60
N SER A 56 -7.24 11.59 -13.58
CA SER A 56 -7.27 12.12 -12.21
C SER A 56 -5.87 12.55 -11.77
N SER A 57 -5.81 13.63 -10.99
CA SER A 57 -4.55 14.14 -10.46
C SER A 57 -4.74 14.83 -9.12
N LEU A 58 -3.71 14.84 -8.30
CA LEU A 58 -3.70 15.54 -7.02
C LEU A 58 -2.41 16.32 -6.80
N SER A 59 -2.52 17.35 -5.99
CA SER A 59 -1.39 18.12 -5.44
C SER A 59 -1.41 18.07 -3.92
N VAL A 60 -0.23 18.17 -3.31
CA VAL A 60 -0.08 18.27 -1.86
C VAL A 60 0.66 19.54 -1.51
N GLU A 61 0.09 20.30 -0.57
CA GLU A 61 0.65 21.57 -0.08
C GLU A 61 0.87 21.48 1.43
N PHE A 62 2.11 21.57 1.89
CA PHE A 62 2.47 21.66 3.29
C PHE A 62 2.53 23.09 3.77
N ASP A 63 2.11 23.36 5.00
CA ASP A 63 2.21 24.68 5.62
C ASP A 63 3.68 25.17 5.73
N SER A 64 4.63 24.24 5.73
CA SER A 64 6.07 24.52 5.67
C SER A 64 6.53 25.12 4.32
N GLY A 65 5.63 25.18 3.32
CA GLY A 65 5.93 25.70 1.98
C GLY A 65 6.41 24.62 0.99
N MET A 66 6.54 23.36 1.40
CA MET A 66 6.81 22.26 0.47
C MET A 66 5.52 21.92 -0.30
N ASN A 67 5.64 21.80 -1.61
CA ASN A 67 4.54 21.46 -2.50
C ASN A 67 4.96 20.31 -3.41
N ALA A 68 4.03 19.41 -3.68
CA ALA A 68 4.20 18.32 -4.64
C ALA A 68 2.98 18.25 -5.57
N GLY A 69 3.21 18.02 -6.85
CA GLY A 69 2.14 17.88 -7.83
C GLY A 69 2.12 18.96 -8.91
N PRO A 70 1.15 18.91 -9.86
CA PRO A 70 0.13 17.85 -9.94
C PRO A 70 0.72 16.48 -10.26
N ILE A 71 0.25 15.46 -9.54
CA ILE A 71 0.65 14.06 -9.69
C ILE A 71 -0.47 13.30 -10.37
N ASN A 72 -0.20 12.73 -11.53
CA ASN A 72 -1.16 11.92 -12.26
C ASN A 72 -1.43 10.60 -11.53
N LEU A 73 -2.71 10.28 -11.36
CA LEU A 73 -3.16 9.07 -10.70
C LEU A 73 -3.48 7.98 -11.72
N PRO A 74 -3.09 6.72 -11.46
CA PRO A 74 -3.42 5.61 -12.35
C PRO A 74 -4.91 5.27 -12.27
N ASN A 75 -5.49 4.86 -13.38
CA ASN A 75 -6.75 4.12 -13.36
C ASN A 75 -6.50 2.75 -12.71
N THR A 76 -7.22 2.44 -11.65
CA THR A 76 -7.08 1.19 -10.90
C THR A 76 -8.18 0.18 -11.23
N ASN A 77 -9.04 0.49 -12.20
CA ASN A 77 -10.20 -0.29 -12.62
C ASN A 77 -11.23 -0.52 -11.50
N GLY A 78 -11.34 0.41 -10.55
CA GLY A 78 -12.31 0.32 -9.48
C GLY A 78 -12.33 1.54 -8.56
N TRP A 79 -13.47 1.75 -7.89
CA TRP A 79 -13.67 2.85 -6.94
C TRP A 79 -13.33 2.48 -5.49
N SER A 80 -13.45 1.19 -5.14
CA SER A 80 -13.22 0.67 -3.79
C SER A 80 -12.48 -0.66 -3.76
N ASN A 81 -11.94 -1.03 -4.90
CA ASN A 81 -11.10 -2.20 -5.13
C ASN A 81 -9.94 -1.79 -6.04
N GLY A 82 -8.94 -2.66 -6.19
CA GLY A 82 -7.79 -2.34 -7.03
C GLY A 82 -6.92 -1.21 -6.49
N TRP A 83 -6.93 -0.98 -5.18
CA TRP A 83 -6.15 0.07 -4.51
C TRP A 83 -4.69 0.07 -4.95
N ARG A 84 -4.13 1.26 -5.20
CA ARG A 84 -2.75 1.48 -5.62
C ARG A 84 -2.11 2.55 -4.75
N ILE A 85 -0.84 2.35 -4.45
CA ILE A 85 -0.04 3.32 -3.74
C ILE A 85 0.68 4.20 -4.75
N VAL A 86 0.53 5.50 -4.57
CA VAL A 86 1.15 6.53 -5.38
C VAL A 86 2.15 7.27 -4.53
N ASN A 87 3.39 7.37 -5.02
CA ASN A 87 4.43 8.15 -4.36
C ASN A 87 4.18 9.64 -4.61
N ILE A 88 4.14 10.41 -3.52
CA ILE A 88 3.99 11.87 -3.56
C ILE A 88 5.36 12.56 -3.60
N GLY A 89 6.30 12.06 -2.81
CA GLY A 89 7.64 12.62 -2.69
C GLY A 89 8.19 12.50 -1.27
N ASN A 90 9.36 13.10 -1.06
CA ASN A 90 9.98 13.13 0.26
C ASN A 90 9.69 14.47 0.94
N VAL A 91 9.44 14.42 2.24
CA VAL A 91 9.16 15.59 3.07
C VAL A 91 9.96 15.53 4.37
N ALA A 92 10.58 16.64 4.75
CA ALA A 92 11.18 16.79 6.07
C ALA A 92 10.09 17.26 7.05
N ILE A 93 9.90 16.52 8.13
CA ILE A 93 8.95 16.84 9.19
C ILE A 93 9.69 16.91 10.51
N SER A 94 9.75 18.11 11.11
CA SER A 94 10.49 18.35 12.35
C SER A 94 9.58 18.43 13.57
N ASP A 95 8.32 18.77 13.38
CA ASP A 95 7.32 18.92 14.44
C ASP A 95 5.92 18.76 13.86
N GLU A 96 4.88 19.00 14.67
CA GLU A 96 3.51 19.02 14.18
C GLU A 96 3.39 19.94 12.96
N THR A 97 2.87 19.40 11.89
CA THR A 97 2.68 20.13 10.63
C THR A 97 1.34 19.78 9.99
N SER A 98 0.79 20.72 9.25
CA SER A 98 -0.41 20.49 8.48
C SER A 98 -0.10 20.50 7.00
N PHE A 99 -0.89 19.73 6.26
CA PHE A 99 -0.83 19.68 4.80
C PHE A 99 -2.24 19.55 4.22
N LYS A 100 -2.37 19.99 2.98
CA LYS A 100 -3.59 19.90 2.19
C LYS A 100 -3.35 18.97 1.01
N ILE A 101 -4.28 18.05 0.76
CA ILE A 101 -4.38 17.31 -0.48
C ILE A 101 -5.47 17.97 -1.30
N LEU A 102 -5.13 18.44 -2.50
CA LEU A 102 -6.02 19.07 -3.46
C LEU A 102 -6.25 18.13 -4.62
N ALA A 103 -7.49 17.89 -5.00
CA ALA A 103 -7.84 17.22 -6.25
C ALA A 103 -7.78 18.23 -7.38
N ASP A 104 -6.69 18.24 -8.15
CA ASP A 104 -6.58 19.08 -9.35
C ASP A 104 -7.60 18.61 -10.39
N VAL A 105 -7.71 17.29 -10.56
CA VAL A 105 -8.77 16.59 -11.30
C VAL A 105 -9.26 15.44 -10.44
N GLY A 106 -10.52 15.49 -10.05
CA GLY A 106 -11.15 14.51 -9.17
C GLY A 106 -11.33 13.12 -9.78
N GLY A 107 -12.29 12.35 -9.28
CA GLY A 107 -12.57 11.01 -9.77
C GLY A 107 -11.63 9.94 -9.20
N PHE A 108 -11.24 10.10 -7.95
CA PHE A 108 -10.50 9.10 -7.19
C PHE A 108 -10.96 9.06 -5.73
N ASN A 109 -10.61 8.00 -5.04
CA ASN A 109 -10.83 7.82 -3.62
C ASN A 109 -9.50 7.65 -2.91
N ILE A 110 -9.38 8.08 -1.64
CA ILE A 110 -8.19 7.95 -0.81
C ILE A 110 -8.52 7.05 0.38
N LYS A 111 -7.73 5.98 0.56
CA LYS A 111 -7.88 5.09 1.71
C LYS A 111 -6.83 5.35 2.79
N ASN A 112 -5.57 5.50 2.40
CA ASN A 112 -4.47 5.72 3.32
C ASN A 112 -3.57 6.85 2.86
N ILE A 113 -3.07 7.62 3.82
CA ILE A 113 -1.95 8.54 3.67
C ILE A 113 -0.82 7.95 4.49
N ILE A 114 0.34 7.73 3.88
CA ILE A 114 1.43 6.94 4.45
C ILE A 114 2.67 7.82 4.47
N PHE A 115 3.31 7.88 5.63
CA PHE A 115 4.63 8.49 5.81
C PHE A 115 5.61 7.39 6.23
N GLU A 116 6.55 7.07 5.37
CA GLU A 116 7.61 6.10 5.60
C GLU A 116 8.90 6.84 5.94
N ASP A 117 9.46 6.57 7.12
CA ASP A 117 10.72 7.18 7.54
C ASP A 117 11.88 6.68 6.65
N LEU A 118 12.61 7.62 6.06
CA LEU A 118 13.75 7.32 5.21
C LEU A 118 15.04 6.99 6.01
N GLU A 119 15.08 7.34 7.30
CA GLU A 119 16.27 7.15 8.15
C GLU A 119 16.21 5.87 8.99
N VAL A 120 15.03 5.23 9.13
CA VAL A 120 14.84 3.94 9.85
C VAL A 120 15.51 2.75 9.13
N SER A 121 16.21 2.99 8.03
CA SER A 121 17.00 2.00 7.27
C SER A 121 18.02 1.20 8.12
N SER A 122 18.26 1.55 9.38
CA SER A 122 19.26 0.93 10.25
C SER A 122 18.68 0.02 11.35
N ILE A 123 17.37 0.00 11.59
CA ILE A 123 16.77 -0.89 12.59
C ILE A 123 16.54 -2.27 11.98
N PRO A 124 17.15 -3.35 12.53
CA PRO A 124 16.91 -4.70 12.03
C PRO A 124 15.46 -5.13 12.31
N MET A 125 14.57 -4.99 11.36
CA MET A 125 13.23 -5.51 11.44
C MET A 125 13.23 -7.00 11.08
N ASP A 126 12.71 -7.87 11.97
CA ASP A 126 12.48 -9.28 11.66
C ASP A 126 11.05 -9.47 11.13
N LEU A 127 10.91 -9.68 9.85
CA LEU A 127 9.61 -9.91 9.21
C LEU A 127 8.93 -11.20 9.68
N LYS A 128 9.62 -12.10 10.40
CA LYS A 128 9.08 -13.39 10.89
C LYS A 128 8.21 -14.11 9.85
N LEU A 129 8.69 -14.08 8.59
CA LEU A 129 7.94 -14.63 7.46
C LEU A 129 7.63 -16.11 7.66
N ASN A 130 6.36 -16.46 7.60
CA ASN A 130 5.87 -17.82 7.67
C ASN A 130 4.88 -18.12 6.55
N CYS A 131 4.94 -19.35 6.01
CA CYS A 131 4.08 -19.80 4.91
C CYS A 131 3.49 -21.17 5.27
N TYR A 132 2.17 -21.26 5.36
CA TYR A 132 1.51 -22.51 5.72
C TYR A 132 0.13 -22.67 5.03
N PRO A 133 -0.34 -23.92 4.81
CA PRO A 133 0.41 -25.15 4.96
C PRO A 133 1.60 -25.24 3.99
N ASN A 134 2.64 -25.92 4.39
CA ASN A 134 3.80 -26.22 3.56
C ASN A 134 4.33 -27.63 3.90
N PRO A 135 4.17 -28.66 3.03
CA PRO A 135 3.60 -28.59 1.67
C PRO A 135 2.12 -28.19 1.62
N THR A 136 1.68 -27.72 0.46
CA THR A 136 0.30 -27.33 0.20
C THR A 136 -0.26 -28.02 -1.04
N ASN A 137 -1.60 -28.12 -1.14
CA ASN A 137 -2.31 -28.62 -2.31
C ASN A 137 -3.43 -27.69 -2.82
N SER A 138 -3.71 -26.59 -2.13
CA SER A 138 -4.85 -25.71 -2.46
C SER A 138 -4.52 -24.21 -2.38
N PHE A 139 -3.93 -23.77 -1.28
CA PHE A 139 -3.52 -22.40 -1.07
C PHE A 139 -2.42 -22.31 -0.02
N VAL A 140 -1.73 -21.21 0.03
CA VAL A 140 -0.74 -20.88 1.06
C VAL A 140 -1.14 -19.57 1.73
N THR A 141 -1.21 -19.57 3.05
CA THR A 141 -1.26 -18.35 3.84
C THR A 141 0.18 -17.90 4.09
N ILE A 142 0.47 -16.71 3.64
CA ILE A 142 1.75 -16.01 3.82
C ILE A 142 1.53 -15.04 4.97
N LYS A 143 2.27 -15.17 6.07
CA LYS A 143 2.22 -14.29 7.22
C LYS A 143 3.57 -13.63 7.47
N TRP A 144 3.54 -12.37 7.82
CA TRP A 144 4.74 -11.61 8.22
C TRP A 144 4.37 -10.56 9.26
N ASN A 145 5.35 -10.13 10.03
CA ASN A 145 5.19 -9.04 10.99
C ASN A 145 5.80 -7.77 10.42
N SER A 146 5.16 -6.64 10.71
CA SER A 146 5.71 -5.31 10.49
C SER A 146 5.65 -4.52 11.79
N ASP A 147 6.73 -3.85 12.14
CA ASP A 147 6.79 -2.97 13.32
C ASP A 147 6.19 -1.59 13.05
N PHE A 148 5.95 -1.30 11.76
CA PHE A 148 5.40 -0.02 11.29
C PHE A 148 4.40 -0.24 10.17
N ILE A 149 3.61 0.79 9.86
CA ILE A 149 2.81 0.84 8.64
C ILE A 149 3.75 1.08 7.47
N LEU A 150 3.97 0.06 6.63
CA LEU A 150 4.95 0.07 5.55
C LEU A 150 4.36 -0.43 4.23
N LEU A 151 4.92 0.11 3.14
CA LEU A 151 4.73 -0.49 1.83
C LEU A 151 5.48 -1.82 1.75
N THR A 152 4.76 -2.87 1.36
CA THR A 152 5.29 -4.23 1.29
C THR A 152 5.01 -4.84 -0.07
N ASP A 153 6.07 -5.31 -0.72
CA ASP A 153 6.00 -6.08 -1.95
C ASP A 153 6.03 -7.58 -1.62
N ILE A 154 5.06 -8.32 -2.13
CA ILE A 154 5.01 -9.78 -2.04
C ILE A 154 5.21 -10.34 -3.44
N THR A 155 6.30 -11.08 -3.64
CA THR A 155 6.64 -11.72 -4.90
C THR A 155 6.70 -13.23 -4.72
N ILE A 156 6.12 -13.98 -5.64
CA ILE A 156 6.24 -15.45 -5.68
C ILE A 156 6.84 -15.83 -7.01
N TYR A 157 7.90 -16.61 -6.97
CA TYR A 157 8.65 -17.05 -8.15
C TYR A 157 9.01 -18.53 -8.07
N ASP A 158 9.25 -19.12 -9.23
CA ASP A 158 9.70 -20.51 -9.35
C ASP A 158 11.23 -20.63 -9.17
N ILE A 159 11.74 -21.85 -9.29
CA ILE A 159 13.18 -22.14 -9.15
C ILE A 159 14.04 -21.51 -10.26
N LEU A 160 13.44 -21.04 -11.35
CA LEU A 160 14.13 -20.38 -12.46
C LEU A 160 14.06 -18.85 -12.32
N GLY A 161 13.39 -18.33 -11.28
CA GLY A 161 13.20 -16.91 -11.07
C GLY A 161 12.02 -16.30 -11.83
N ASN A 162 11.18 -17.10 -12.49
CA ASN A 162 10.01 -16.59 -13.16
C ASN A 162 8.96 -16.16 -12.13
N ILE A 163 8.48 -14.93 -12.23
CA ILE A 163 7.50 -14.37 -11.32
C ILE A 163 6.11 -14.94 -11.66
N LEU A 164 5.47 -15.58 -10.70
CA LEU A 164 4.11 -16.11 -10.78
C LEU A 164 3.09 -15.13 -10.24
N PHE A 165 3.45 -14.43 -9.17
CA PHE A 165 2.57 -13.52 -8.46
C PHE A 165 3.36 -12.33 -7.94
N LEU A 166 2.79 -11.16 -8.09
CA LEU A 166 3.32 -9.91 -7.55
C LEU A 166 2.16 -9.11 -6.95
N LYS A 167 2.31 -8.65 -5.73
CA LYS A 167 1.35 -7.76 -5.08
C LYS A 167 2.08 -6.76 -4.19
N GLN A 168 1.74 -5.50 -4.35
CA GLN A 168 2.12 -4.44 -3.46
C GLN A 168 0.94 -4.10 -2.55
N MET A 169 1.19 -3.93 -1.26
CA MET A 169 0.18 -3.55 -0.28
C MET A 169 0.79 -2.81 0.90
N VAL A 170 -0.05 -2.09 1.63
CA VAL A 170 0.33 -1.53 2.93
C VAL A 170 0.22 -2.64 3.97
N SER A 171 1.32 -2.93 4.65
CA SER A 171 1.32 -3.72 5.88
C SER A 171 0.95 -2.82 7.06
N GLY A 172 0.03 -3.26 7.89
CA GLY A 172 -0.22 -2.64 9.17
C GLY A 172 0.85 -3.03 10.20
N GLU A 173 0.90 -2.31 11.32
CA GLU A 173 1.69 -2.74 12.47
C GLU A 173 1.18 -4.09 12.99
N GLY A 174 2.11 -4.97 13.39
CA GLY A 174 1.82 -6.33 13.84
C GLY A 174 1.77 -7.36 12.74
N GLU A 175 0.93 -8.40 12.91
CA GLU A 175 0.81 -9.52 11.98
C GLU A 175 -0.02 -9.16 10.76
N ASN A 176 0.57 -9.37 9.58
CA ASN A 176 -0.07 -9.22 8.28
C ASN A 176 -0.20 -10.58 7.60
N SER A 177 -1.17 -10.73 6.70
CA SER A 177 -1.36 -11.97 5.97
C SER A 177 -1.90 -11.79 4.56
N LEU A 178 -1.55 -12.74 3.69
CA LEU A 178 -2.03 -12.85 2.32
C LEU A 178 -2.23 -14.32 1.97
N ASN A 179 -3.35 -14.65 1.33
CA ASN A 179 -3.60 -15.98 0.78
C ASN A 179 -3.26 -16.02 -0.70
N TRP A 180 -2.35 -16.91 -1.08
CA TRP A 180 -2.05 -17.20 -2.48
C TRP A 180 -2.68 -18.54 -2.89
N HIS A 181 -3.56 -18.50 -3.89
CA HIS A 181 -4.32 -19.65 -4.38
C HIS A 181 -3.61 -20.43 -5.49
N LEU A 182 -2.27 -20.46 -5.48
CA LEU A 182 -1.43 -21.22 -6.40
C LEU A 182 -1.70 -20.91 -7.88
N LYS A 183 -1.94 -19.63 -8.17
CA LYS A 183 -2.23 -19.14 -9.52
C LYS A 183 -1.20 -18.13 -9.99
N TYR A 184 -0.90 -18.17 -11.27
CA TYR A 184 -0.23 -17.09 -11.97
C TYR A 184 -1.08 -15.80 -11.99
N MET A 185 -0.46 -14.68 -12.34
CA MET A 185 -1.19 -13.41 -12.54
C MET A 185 -2.27 -13.51 -13.63
N ASN A 186 -2.13 -14.41 -14.59
CA ASN A 186 -3.13 -14.70 -15.63
C ASN A 186 -4.20 -15.74 -15.21
N HIS A 187 -4.33 -16.00 -13.91
CA HIS A 187 -5.27 -16.93 -13.28
C HIS A 187 -5.09 -18.43 -13.61
N LYS A 188 -4.09 -18.82 -14.40
CA LYS A 188 -3.76 -20.24 -14.60
C LYS A 188 -3.19 -20.84 -13.33
N MET A 189 -3.52 -22.10 -13.07
CA MET A 189 -2.96 -22.84 -11.93
C MET A 189 -1.47 -23.08 -12.12
N ALA A 190 -0.70 -22.88 -11.06
CA ALA A 190 0.70 -23.24 -11.04
C ALA A 190 0.87 -24.77 -11.12
N PRO A 191 1.92 -25.32 -11.72
CA PRO A 191 2.24 -26.74 -11.66
C PRO A 191 2.73 -27.14 -10.26
N SER A 192 2.71 -28.44 -9.94
CA SER A 192 3.38 -28.95 -8.75
C SER A 192 4.86 -28.62 -8.80
N GLY A 193 5.42 -28.15 -7.69
CA GLY A 193 6.81 -27.74 -7.67
C GLY A 193 7.23 -26.99 -6.41
N ILE A 194 8.44 -26.47 -6.46
CA ILE A 194 9.02 -25.61 -5.42
C ILE A 194 8.89 -24.16 -5.87
N TYR A 195 8.45 -23.33 -4.95
CA TYR A 195 8.30 -21.88 -5.14
C TYR A 195 8.95 -21.14 -3.99
N PHE A 196 9.28 -19.88 -4.21
CA PHE A 196 9.81 -18.99 -3.21
C PHE A 196 8.85 -17.81 -3.04
N VAL A 197 8.50 -17.53 -1.80
CA VAL A 197 7.74 -16.35 -1.40
C VAL A 197 8.74 -15.35 -0.86
N GLU A 198 8.84 -14.22 -1.50
CA GLU A 198 9.60 -13.06 -1.04
C GLU A 198 8.64 -12.01 -0.50
N VAL A 199 8.92 -11.52 0.69
CA VAL A 199 8.27 -10.35 1.29
C VAL A 199 9.34 -9.30 1.48
N LYS A 200 9.17 -8.15 0.82
CA LYS A 200 10.12 -7.05 0.78
C LYS A 200 9.47 -5.76 1.24
N THR A 201 10.12 -5.07 2.14
CA THR A 201 9.82 -3.72 2.59
C THR A 201 10.96 -2.78 2.18
N SER A 202 10.87 -1.50 2.48
CA SER A 202 11.94 -0.52 2.22
C SER A 202 13.30 -0.91 2.80
N ASN A 203 13.29 -1.58 3.95
CA ASN A 203 14.50 -1.86 4.73
C ASN A 203 14.80 -3.34 4.94
N LYS A 204 13.94 -4.27 4.52
CA LYS A 204 14.15 -5.71 4.70
C LYS A 204 13.51 -6.57 3.62
N THR A 205 14.17 -7.67 3.34
CA THR A 205 13.67 -8.76 2.49
C THR A 205 13.75 -10.08 3.25
N SER A 206 12.66 -10.84 3.25
CA SER A 206 12.62 -12.21 3.74
C SER A 206 12.10 -13.14 2.66
N VAL A 207 12.70 -14.33 2.56
CA VAL A 207 12.32 -15.34 1.56
C VAL A 207 12.00 -16.66 2.25
N LYS A 208 10.91 -17.31 1.83
CA LYS A 208 10.50 -18.62 2.33
C LYS A 208 10.22 -19.57 1.17
N LYS A 209 10.79 -20.78 1.27
CA LYS A 209 10.51 -21.85 0.32
C LYS A 209 9.16 -22.51 0.67
N ILE A 210 8.35 -22.76 -0.36
CA ILE A 210 7.11 -23.54 -0.27
C ILE A 210 7.11 -24.68 -1.28
N THR A 211 6.40 -25.74 -0.98
CA THR A 211 6.23 -26.91 -1.86
C THR A 211 4.76 -27.09 -2.18
N TYR A 212 4.43 -27.07 -3.47
CA TYR A 212 3.09 -27.35 -3.96
C TYR A 212 3.01 -28.76 -4.52
N LEU A 213 2.06 -29.54 -4.00
CA LEU A 213 1.75 -30.91 -4.42
C LEU A 213 0.29 -30.94 -4.90
N LYS A 214 0.10 -31.28 -6.16
CA LYS A 214 -1.24 -31.37 -6.78
C LYS A 214 -1.85 -32.75 -6.55
#